data_b976a2166360e2c76e2bdd8c49083c3a
#
_entry.id   b976a2166360e2c76e2bdd8c49083c3a
#
_cell.length_a   1.000
_cell.length_b   1.000
_cell.length_c   1.000
_cell.angle_alpha   90.00
_cell.angle_beta   90.00
_cell.angle_gamma   90.00
#
_symmetry.space_group_name_H-M   'P 1'
#
loop_
_entity.id
_entity.type
_entity.pdbx_description
1 polymer ?
#
loop_
_entity_poly.entity_id
_entity_poly.type
_entity_poly.pdbx_seq_one_letter_code
_entity_poly.pdbx_strand_id
1 'polypeptide(L)'
;FYETILSDEKIKKASNKNITLTPAFVHTLFILPKGINSNYYNFFIKILDTFNVKEIIRIRIRRTFKQETHSLKKYNYPHVDIDKQQNYKSLVYYVEDSDGDTVFFDKKYKLGGPTFINSNYKEIKRVSPKKGRAIYFDGEIYHAGNNPVNSDIRTIINFDFTTNE
;
A
#
# COMPACT_ATOMS: atom_id res chain seq x y z
N PHE A 1 -17.04 -1.23 -4.21
CA PHE A 1 -16.16 -1.21 -5.39
C PHE A 1 -15.08 -2.26 -5.20
N TYR A 2 -14.94 -3.20 -6.14
CA TYR A 2 -13.83 -4.16 -6.17
C TYR A 2 -12.73 -3.57 -7.05
N GLU A 3 -11.52 -3.51 -6.53
CA GLU A 3 -10.33 -3.33 -7.35
C GLU A 3 -9.51 -4.62 -7.28
N THR A 4 -9.47 -5.37 -8.37
CA THR A 4 -8.45 -6.39 -8.59
C THR A 4 -7.19 -5.69 -9.07
N ILE A 5 -6.14 -5.73 -8.30
CA ILE A 5 -4.89 -5.00 -8.57
C ILE A 5 -4.16 -5.55 -9.81
N LEU A 6 -4.47 -6.79 -10.23
CA LEU A 6 -3.82 -7.43 -11.39
C LEU A 6 -4.82 -8.30 -12.17
N SER A 7 -4.69 -8.33 -13.49
CA SER A 7 -5.37 -9.31 -14.33
C SER A 7 -4.82 -10.72 -14.08
N ASP A 8 -5.64 -11.76 -14.29
CA ASP A 8 -5.26 -13.17 -14.12
C ASP A 8 -4.02 -13.57 -14.91
N GLU A 9 -3.77 -12.94 -16.06
CA GLU A 9 -2.57 -13.20 -16.89
C GLU A 9 -1.28 -12.72 -16.22
N LYS A 10 -1.31 -11.60 -15.50
CA LYS A 10 -0.15 -11.10 -14.76
C LYS A 10 0.15 -11.97 -13.54
N ILE A 11 -0.89 -12.55 -12.94
CA ILE A 11 -0.78 -13.49 -11.81
C ILE A 11 -0.06 -14.77 -12.25
N LYS A 12 -0.45 -15.35 -13.38
CA LYS A 12 0.12 -16.60 -13.89
C LYS A 12 1.60 -16.51 -14.26
N LYS A 13 2.11 -15.30 -14.51
CA LYS A 13 3.53 -15.04 -14.81
C LYS A 13 4.42 -14.80 -13.59
N ALA A 14 3.85 -14.77 -12.38
CA ALA A 14 4.63 -14.57 -11.16
C ALA A 14 5.42 -15.85 -10.82
N SER A 15 6.72 -15.78 -10.97
CA SER A 15 7.62 -16.88 -10.65
C SER A 15 7.88 -17.05 -9.14
N ASN A 16 7.53 -16.06 -8.32
CA ASN A 16 7.81 -16.06 -6.89
C ASN A 16 6.65 -16.71 -6.11
N LYS A 17 6.92 -17.85 -5.47
CA LYS A 17 5.95 -18.61 -4.65
C LYS A 17 5.43 -17.86 -3.41
N ASN A 18 6.08 -16.78 -3.02
CA ASN A 18 5.66 -15.97 -1.86
C ASN A 18 4.62 -14.89 -2.23
N ILE A 19 4.38 -14.68 -3.52
CA ILE A 19 3.39 -13.71 -3.99
C ILE A 19 2.00 -14.33 -4.00
N THR A 20 1.04 -13.59 -3.49
CA THR A 20 -0.37 -13.93 -3.53
C THR A 20 -1.18 -12.72 -3.97
N LEU A 21 -2.32 -13.00 -4.56
CA LEU A 21 -3.31 -11.97 -4.89
C LEU A 21 -4.59 -12.24 -4.15
N THR A 22 -5.11 -11.20 -3.57
CA THR A 22 -6.33 -11.29 -2.78
C THR A 22 -7.23 -10.11 -3.05
N PRO A 23 -8.54 -10.33 -3.06
CA PRO A 23 -9.49 -9.26 -3.20
C PRO A 23 -9.36 -8.27 -2.04
N ALA A 24 -9.58 -7.00 -2.32
CA ALA A 24 -9.62 -5.95 -1.33
C ALA A 24 -10.80 -5.03 -1.60
N PHE A 25 -11.41 -4.50 -0.54
CA PHE A 25 -12.27 -3.34 -0.66
C PHE A 25 -11.42 -2.08 -0.61
N VAL A 26 -11.64 -1.20 -1.59
CA VAL A 26 -10.93 0.08 -1.69
C VAL A 26 -11.94 1.21 -1.74
N HIS A 27 -11.72 2.24 -0.91
CA HIS A 27 -12.46 3.47 -0.93
C HIS A 27 -11.50 4.65 -1.13
N THR A 28 -11.54 5.27 -2.30
CA THR A 28 -10.71 6.42 -2.61
C THR A 28 -11.35 7.68 -2.05
N LEU A 29 -10.62 8.40 -1.19
CA LEU A 29 -11.06 9.66 -0.60
C LEU A 29 -10.65 10.86 -1.45
N PHE A 30 -9.45 10.78 -2.03
CA PHE A 30 -8.85 11.80 -2.88
C PHE A 30 -7.94 11.16 -3.92
N ILE A 31 -7.91 11.71 -5.14
CA ILE A 31 -6.96 11.31 -6.18
C ILE A 31 -6.82 12.43 -7.23
N LEU A 32 -5.58 12.80 -7.56
CA LEU A 32 -5.30 13.71 -8.68
C LEU A 32 -5.54 13.02 -10.03
N PRO A 33 -6.02 13.76 -11.06
CA PRO A 33 -6.42 15.19 -11.00
C PRO A 33 -7.89 15.40 -10.58
N LYS A 34 -8.60 14.33 -10.20
CA LYS A 34 -10.05 14.37 -9.90
C LYS A 34 -10.38 15.17 -8.63
N GLY A 35 -9.49 15.20 -7.63
CA GLY A 35 -9.70 15.86 -6.35
C GLY A 35 -10.46 15.00 -5.34
N ILE A 36 -11.26 15.66 -4.48
CA ILE A 36 -12.05 15.02 -3.42
C ILE A 36 -13.10 14.10 -4.03
N ASN A 37 -13.14 12.86 -3.56
CA ASN A 37 -14.02 11.80 -4.06
C ASN A 37 -14.91 11.19 -2.96
N SER A 38 -14.82 11.69 -1.73
CA SER A 38 -15.58 11.17 -0.59
C SER A 38 -15.84 12.24 0.47
N ASN A 39 -17.02 12.22 1.08
CA ASN A 39 -17.38 13.08 2.21
C ASN A 39 -16.51 12.84 3.46
N TYR A 40 -15.84 11.70 3.54
CA TYR A 40 -14.92 11.39 4.65
C TYR A 40 -13.54 12.04 4.51
N TYR A 41 -13.24 12.69 3.38
CA TYR A 41 -11.94 13.33 3.14
C TYR A 41 -11.52 14.26 4.29
N ASN A 42 -12.42 15.18 4.69
CA ASN A 42 -12.13 16.17 5.73
C ASN A 42 -11.84 15.56 7.11
N PHE A 43 -12.33 14.36 7.36
CA PHE A 43 -12.04 13.63 8.59
C PHE A 43 -10.62 13.06 8.57
N PHE A 44 -10.23 12.39 7.49
CA PHE A 44 -8.96 11.68 7.41
C PHE A 44 -7.77 12.56 7.06
N ILE A 45 -7.98 13.70 6.38
CA ILE A 45 -6.88 14.61 6.01
C ILE A 45 -6.12 15.12 7.23
N LYS A 46 -6.78 15.24 8.38
CA LYS A 46 -6.18 15.68 9.65
C LYS A 46 -5.02 14.80 10.12
N ILE A 47 -4.91 13.57 9.64
CA ILE A 47 -3.74 12.71 9.92
C ILE A 47 -2.46 13.33 9.35
N LEU A 48 -2.57 14.14 8.31
CA LEU A 48 -1.44 14.80 7.66
C LEU A 48 -1.05 16.13 8.30
N ASP A 49 -1.77 16.66 9.29
CA ASP A 49 -1.52 17.97 9.89
C ASP A 49 -0.12 18.09 10.51
N THR A 50 0.51 16.98 10.88
CA THR A 50 1.87 16.94 11.43
C THR A 50 2.97 16.85 10.38
N PHE A 51 2.60 16.73 9.09
CA PHE A 51 3.52 16.59 7.99
C PHE A 51 3.58 17.89 7.17
N ASN A 52 4.77 18.25 6.69
CA ASN A 52 4.96 19.43 5.82
C ASN A 52 4.51 19.13 4.39
N VAL A 53 3.20 18.88 4.20
CA VAL A 53 2.61 18.46 2.92
C VAL A 53 2.59 19.64 1.95
N LYS A 54 3.14 19.44 0.74
CA LYS A 54 3.07 20.36 -0.38
C LYS A 54 1.84 20.07 -1.25
N GLU A 55 1.67 18.83 -1.65
CA GLU A 55 0.59 18.38 -2.52
C GLU A 55 0.16 16.96 -2.18
N ILE A 56 -1.12 16.73 -2.07
CA ILE A 56 -1.69 15.40 -1.90
C ILE A 56 -1.92 14.80 -3.29
N ILE A 57 -1.38 13.61 -3.50
CA ILE A 57 -1.53 12.86 -4.76
C ILE A 57 -2.73 11.92 -4.66
N ARG A 58 -2.83 11.16 -3.56
CA ARG A 58 -3.89 10.18 -3.35
C ARG A 58 -4.10 9.85 -1.88
N ILE A 59 -5.37 9.62 -1.49
CA ILE A 59 -5.74 9.06 -0.19
C ILE A 59 -6.72 7.91 -0.43
N ARG A 60 -6.42 6.72 0.09
CA ARG A 60 -7.26 5.53 -0.02
C ARG A 60 -7.38 4.78 1.29
N ILE A 61 -8.58 4.31 1.59
CA ILE A 61 -8.80 3.26 2.58
C ILE A 61 -8.78 1.92 1.84
N ARG A 62 -8.05 0.95 2.37
CA ARG A 62 -8.01 -0.41 1.83
C ARG A 62 -8.24 -1.41 2.95
N ARG A 63 -9.17 -2.35 2.73
CA ARG A 63 -9.44 -3.48 3.61
C ARG A 63 -9.18 -4.78 2.88
N THR A 64 -8.35 -5.62 3.47
CA THR A 64 -8.10 -7.00 3.06
C THR A 64 -8.61 -7.96 4.12
N PHE A 65 -8.83 -9.21 3.74
CA PHE A 65 -9.46 -10.22 4.55
C PHE A 65 -8.53 -11.39 4.75
N LYS A 66 -8.77 -12.15 5.82
CA LYS A 66 -8.11 -13.43 6.07
C LYS A 66 -8.22 -14.35 4.85
N GLN A 67 -7.14 -15.05 4.58
CA GLN A 67 -7.07 -16.01 3.49
C GLN A 67 -6.47 -17.31 4.00
N GLU A 68 -7.18 -18.40 3.86
CA GLU A 68 -6.73 -19.73 4.31
C GLU A 68 -5.45 -20.20 3.62
N THR A 69 -5.24 -19.78 2.38
CA THR A 69 -4.03 -20.12 1.61
C THR A 69 -2.82 -19.25 1.94
N HIS A 70 -2.98 -18.26 2.82
CA HIS A 70 -1.91 -17.35 3.23
C HIS A 70 -1.07 -17.94 4.35
N SER A 71 0.13 -17.40 4.48
CA SER A 71 1.01 -17.59 5.64
C SER A 71 1.68 -16.27 5.99
N LEU A 72 2.23 -16.15 7.19
CA LEU A 72 2.94 -14.93 7.63
C LEU A 72 4.16 -14.60 6.77
N LYS A 73 4.68 -15.58 6.00
CA LYS A 73 5.82 -15.38 5.08
C LYS A 73 5.42 -14.83 3.70
N LYS A 74 4.14 -14.90 3.36
CA LYS A 74 3.65 -14.43 2.05
C LYS A 74 3.40 -12.93 2.07
N TYR A 75 3.27 -12.35 0.89
CA TYR A 75 2.90 -10.95 0.66
C TYR A 75 2.26 -10.82 -0.73
N ASN A 76 1.50 -9.75 -0.94
CA ASN A 76 0.99 -9.38 -2.25
C ASN A 76 2.14 -8.88 -3.14
N TYR A 77 1.86 -8.60 -4.39
CA TYR A 77 2.88 -8.13 -5.33
C TYR A 77 3.65 -6.91 -4.79
N PRO A 78 5.00 -6.96 -4.77
CA PRO A 78 5.81 -5.79 -4.50
C PRO A 78 5.55 -4.71 -5.54
N HIS A 79 5.17 -3.52 -5.10
CA HIS A 79 4.76 -2.42 -5.95
C HIS A 79 5.16 -1.06 -5.37
N VAL A 80 5.04 -0.04 -6.20
CA VAL A 80 4.96 1.35 -5.77
C VAL A 80 3.54 1.85 -5.99
N ASP A 81 3.10 2.76 -5.16
CA ASP A 81 1.71 3.23 -5.15
C ASP A 81 1.38 4.18 -6.30
N ILE A 82 2.34 5.02 -6.68
CA ILE A 82 2.21 6.04 -7.72
C ILE A 82 3.25 5.77 -8.80
N ASP A 83 2.80 5.60 -10.04
CA ASP A 83 3.63 5.59 -11.23
C ASP A 83 3.80 7.04 -11.76
N LYS A 84 4.82 7.25 -12.59
CA LYS A 84 5.08 8.55 -13.22
C LYS A 84 5.34 9.74 -12.28
N GLN A 85 5.54 9.47 -10.99
CA GLN A 85 5.86 10.45 -9.96
C GLN A 85 7.11 10.03 -9.22
N GLN A 86 8.01 10.99 -8.97
CA GLN A 86 9.18 10.83 -8.10
C GLN A 86 9.09 11.81 -6.93
N ASN A 87 9.95 11.63 -5.94
CA ASN A 87 10.07 12.51 -4.78
C ASN A 87 8.74 12.67 -4.01
N TYR A 88 7.98 11.59 -3.88
CA TYR A 88 6.79 11.56 -3.05
C TYR A 88 6.99 10.68 -1.82
N LYS A 89 6.19 10.92 -0.82
CA LYS A 89 6.16 10.16 0.43
C LYS A 89 4.87 9.36 0.51
N SER A 90 4.97 8.18 1.11
CA SER A 90 3.81 7.38 1.47
C SER A 90 3.70 7.28 2.99
N LEU A 91 2.48 7.44 3.50
CA LEU A 91 2.11 7.21 4.89
C LEU A 91 1.03 6.13 4.93
N VAL A 92 1.29 5.04 5.62
CA VAL A 92 0.31 3.98 5.88
C VAL A 92 -0.08 4.03 7.34
N TYR A 93 -1.34 4.36 7.60
CA TYR A 93 -1.95 4.34 8.93
C TYR A 93 -2.74 3.06 9.14
N TYR A 94 -2.49 2.35 10.24
CA TYR A 94 -3.19 1.12 10.60
C TYR A 94 -4.40 1.42 11.49
N VAL A 95 -5.58 1.01 11.03
CA VAL A 95 -6.86 1.28 11.71
C VAL A 95 -7.08 0.34 12.90
N GLU A 96 -6.62 -0.93 12.76
CA GLU A 96 -6.72 -1.95 13.78
C GLU A 96 -5.43 -2.77 13.90
N ASP A 97 -5.35 -3.59 14.96
CA ASP A 97 -4.34 -4.63 15.08
C ASP A 97 -4.60 -5.73 14.06
N SER A 98 -3.55 -6.21 13.41
CA SER A 98 -3.62 -7.32 12.45
C SER A 98 -2.24 -7.98 12.32
N ASP A 99 -2.21 -9.19 11.78
CA ASP A 99 -0.99 -9.92 11.46
C ASP A 99 -0.63 -9.89 9.96
N GLY A 100 -1.33 -9.05 9.19
CA GLY A 100 -1.01 -8.81 7.78
C GLY A 100 0.05 -7.72 7.62
N ASP A 101 1.31 -8.04 7.67
CA ASP A 101 2.43 -7.10 7.66
C ASP A 101 2.48 -6.21 6.41
N THR A 102 3.08 -5.03 6.54
CA THR A 102 3.65 -4.28 5.42
C THR A 102 5.12 -4.67 5.27
N VAL A 103 5.49 -5.10 4.07
CA VAL A 103 6.81 -5.64 3.74
C VAL A 103 7.54 -4.68 2.81
N PHE A 104 8.79 -4.39 3.09
CA PHE A 104 9.65 -3.49 2.30
C PHE A 104 10.78 -4.28 1.64
N PHE A 105 11.20 -3.82 0.45
CA PHE A 105 12.21 -4.47 -0.37
C PHE A 105 13.39 -3.53 -0.68
N ASP A 106 14.55 -4.13 -0.99
CA ASP A 106 15.82 -3.46 -1.31
C ASP A 106 15.84 -2.78 -2.69
N LYS A 107 14.68 -2.44 -3.22
CA LYS A 107 14.53 -1.82 -4.54
C LYS A 107 13.79 -0.50 -4.45
N LYS A 108 14.22 0.44 -5.27
CA LYS A 108 13.53 1.72 -5.50
C LYS A 108 13.05 1.82 -6.94
N TYR A 109 11.89 2.37 -7.09
CA TYR A 109 11.32 2.73 -8.39
C TYR A 109 12.16 3.84 -9.05
N LYS A 110 12.34 3.71 -10.37
CA LYS A 110 12.89 4.76 -11.22
C LYS A 110 11.83 5.13 -12.24
N LEU A 111 11.73 6.42 -12.54
CA LEU A 111 10.74 6.92 -13.51
C LEU A 111 10.81 6.14 -14.83
N GLY A 112 9.66 5.68 -15.29
CA GLY A 112 9.54 4.81 -16.46
C GLY A 112 9.82 3.32 -16.20
N GLY A 113 10.20 2.97 -14.96
CA GLY A 113 10.36 1.57 -14.55
C GLY A 113 9.03 0.85 -14.31
N PRO A 114 9.07 -0.44 -14.00
CA PRO A 114 7.86 -1.22 -13.71
C PRO A 114 7.25 -0.82 -12.37
N THR A 115 5.95 -0.62 -12.33
CA THR A 115 5.21 -0.35 -11.08
C THR A 115 5.21 -1.56 -10.14
N PHE A 116 5.31 -2.78 -10.69
CA PHE A 116 5.35 -4.04 -9.97
C PHE A 116 6.62 -4.82 -10.32
N ILE A 117 7.21 -5.49 -9.34
CA ILE A 117 8.37 -6.36 -9.54
C ILE A 117 8.07 -7.79 -9.07
N ASN A 118 8.65 -8.78 -9.75
CA ASN A 118 8.45 -10.20 -9.47
C ASN A 118 9.75 -10.98 -9.20
N SER A 119 10.90 -10.35 -9.35
CA SER A 119 12.21 -10.97 -9.18
C SER A 119 13.30 -9.94 -8.82
N ASN A 120 14.48 -10.45 -8.46
CA ASN A 120 15.67 -9.63 -8.20
C ASN A 120 15.51 -8.59 -7.07
N TYR A 121 14.81 -8.98 -5.99
CA TYR A 121 14.66 -8.17 -4.79
C TYR A 121 14.77 -9.03 -3.54
N LYS A 122 15.13 -8.38 -2.43
CA LYS A 122 15.18 -8.99 -1.11
C LYS A 122 14.27 -8.23 -0.16
N GLU A 123 13.59 -8.95 0.71
CA GLU A 123 12.90 -8.35 1.84
C GLU A 123 13.91 -7.77 2.81
N ILE A 124 13.70 -6.50 3.21
CA ILE A 124 14.58 -5.79 4.15
C ILE A 124 13.88 -5.46 5.47
N LYS A 125 12.55 -5.38 5.48
CA LYS A 125 11.79 -5.02 6.68
C LYS A 125 10.35 -5.48 6.60
N ARG A 126 9.79 -5.84 7.76
CA ARG A 126 8.36 -6.02 7.98
C ARG A 126 7.89 -5.14 9.11
N VAL A 127 6.67 -4.62 8.98
CA VAL A 127 6.00 -3.84 10.03
C VAL A 127 4.60 -4.39 10.20
N SER A 128 4.34 -4.92 11.39
CA SER A 128 3.01 -5.45 11.75
C SER A 128 2.03 -4.32 12.04
N PRO A 129 0.79 -4.41 11.55
CA PRO A 129 -0.26 -3.49 11.90
C PRO A 129 -0.52 -3.45 13.42
N LYS A 130 -0.54 -2.24 13.95
CA LYS A 130 -0.99 -1.93 15.31
C LYS A 130 -1.93 -0.75 15.23
N LYS A 131 -3.06 -0.83 15.87
CA LYS A 131 -4.05 0.26 15.91
C LYS A 131 -3.37 1.59 16.27
N GLY A 132 -3.57 2.60 15.44
CA GLY A 132 -3.00 3.94 15.65
C GLY A 132 -1.53 4.10 15.22
N ARG A 133 -0.84 3.02 14.82
CA ARG A 133 0.51 3.13 14.25
C ARG A 133 0.45 3.69 12.84
N ALA A 134 1.38 4.58 12.52
CA ALA A 134 1.66 4.99 11.15
C ALA A 134 3.10 4.63 10.76
N ILE A 135 3.31 4.32 9.49
CA ILE A 135 4.64 4.18 8.89
C ILE A 135 4.77 5.19 7.75
N TYR A 136 5.86 5.95 7.80
CA TYR A 136 6.20 6.98 6.83
C TYR A 136 7.48 6.58 6.11
N PHE A 137 7.48 6.66 4.77
CA PHE A 137 8.60 6.22 3.96
C PHE A 137 8.62 6.88 2.57
N ASP A 138 9.76 6.78 1.89
CA ASP A 138 9.87 7.16 0.48
C ASP A 138 8.93 6.31 -0.37
N GLY A 139 7.98 6.96 -1.07
CA GLY A 139 7.00 6.28 -1.90
C GLY A 139 7.61 5.46 -3.05
N GLU A 140 8.86 5.77 -3.41
CA GLU A 140 9.61 5.01 -4.43
C GLU A 140 10.11 3.64 -3.94
N ILE A 141 10.08 3.35 -2.65
CA ILE A 141 10.49 2.05 -2.13
C ILE A 141 9.43 1.02 -2.48
N TYR A 142 9.85 -0.06 -3.17
CA TYR A 142 8.95 -1.18 -3.42
C TYR A 142 8.52 -1.81 -2.11
N HIS A 143 7.22 -1.97 -1.97
CA HIS A 143 6.61 -2.53 -0.76
C HIS A 143 5.40 -3.40 -1.11
N ALA A 144 4.93 -4.19 -0.16
CA ALA A 144 3.74 -5.00 -0.31
C ALA A 144 3.01 -5.14 1.03
N GLY A 145 1.70 -5.31 0.99
CA GLY A 145 0.93 -5.78 2.14
C GLY A 145 0.85 -7.30 2.14
N ASN A 146 0.83 -7.91 3.31
CA ASN A 146 0.36 -9.28 3.48
C ASN A 146 -1.12 -9.26 3.87
N ASN A 147 -1.85 -10.32 3.54
CA ASN A 147 -3.17 -10.52 4.09
C ASN A 147 -3.07 -11.10 5.50
N PRO A 148 -4.04 -10.84 6.36
CA PRO A 148 -4.07 -11.47 7.67
C PRO A 148 -4.22 -12.99 7.56
N VAL A 149 -3.64 -13.69 8.52
CA VAL A 149 -3.66 -15.15 8.64
C VAL A 149 -4.48 -15.60 9.85
N ASN A 150 -4.31 -14.92 10.97
CA ASN A 150 -5.05 -15.18 12.21
C ASN A 150 -6.13 -14.12 12.45
N SER A 151 -5.85 -12.85 12.12
CA SER A 151 -6.83 -11.78 12.20
C SER A 151 -7.80 -11.86 11.02
N ASP A 152 -9.06 -11.46 11.21
CA ASP A 152 -10.08 -11.55 10.16
C ASP A 152 -9.88 -10.50 9.07
N ILE A 153 -9.43 -9.31 9.46
CA ILE A 153 -9.29 -8.15 8.58
C ILE A 153 -7.98 -7.40 8.81
N ARG A 154 -7.59 -6.64 7.79
CA ARG A 154 -6.54 -5.64 7.83
C ARG A 154 -7.00 -4.41 7.08
N THR A 155 -7.19 -3.30 7.79
CA THR A 155 -7.58 -2.01 7.21
C THR A 155 -6.45 -1.01 7.37
N ILE A 156 -6.09 -0.37 6.27
CA ILE A 156 -5.12 0.72 6.24
C ILE A 156 -5.74 1.96 5.59
N ILE A 157 -5.19 3.11 5.96
CA ILE A 157 -5.38 4.34 5.20
C ILE A 157 -4.02 4.69 4.61
N ASN A 158 -3.95 4.76 3.30
CA ASN A 158 -2.74 5.11 2.57
C ASN A 158 -2.85 6.55 2.07
N PHE A 159 -1.82 7.34 2.33
CA PHE A 159 -1.64 8.71 1.88
C PHE A 159 -0.38 8.79 1.05
N ASP A 160 -0.50 9.27 -0.18
CA ASP A 160 0.61 9.56 -1.06
C ASP A 160 0.65 11.07 -1.31
N PHE A 161 1.78 11.71 -1.03
CA PHE A 161 1.92 13.17 -1.09
C PHE A 161 3.37 13.60 -1.31
N THR A 162 3.56 14.83 -1.79
CA THR A 162 4.86 15.51 -1.80
C THR A 162 5.00 16.39 -0.57
N THR A 163 6.24 16.68 -0.16
CA THR A 163 6.56 17.56 0.96
C THR A 163 7.28 18.81 0.46
N ASN A 164 7.16 19.92 1.19
CA ASN A 164 8.12 21.00 1.06
C ASN A 164 9.43 20.55 1.74
N GLU A 165 10.51 20.62 1.03
CA GLU A 165 11.85 20.37 1.59
C GLU A 165 12.27 21.49 2.55
#